data_add5dab08cb49a667ad1e1ed6f24fd25
#
_entry.id   add5dab08cb49a667ad1e1ed6f24fd25
#
_cell.length_a   1.000
_cell.length_b   1.000
_cell.length_c   1.000
_cell.angle_alpha   90.00
_cell.angle_beta   90.00
_cell.angle_gamma   90.00
#
_symmetry.space_group_name_H-M   'P 1'
#
loop_
_entity.id
_entity.type
_entity.pdbx_description
1 polymer ?
#
loop_
_entity_poly.entity_id
_entity_poly.type
_entity_poly.pdbx_seq_one_letter_code
_entity_poly.pdbx_strand_id
1 'polypeptide(L)'
;SVRNPGYISSITLVNPTSIEGELPEERLFRKYAHKIRNWEDDKQEKFLDKRRYYKARKMNKFLKHVVDTNSISTKEEIQAVKDVFKSEGIADVFKHVQVPTLIVAGEHGERTTTLEAKEVADLIQHCEFNVYQHSSVYPFVEEQAQFTQESTNFIHQYAPK
;
A
#
# COMPACT_ATOMS: atom_id res chain seq x y z
N SER A 1 -15.66 6.57 -2.14
CA SER A 1 -16.82 5.99 -1.44
C SER A 1 -17.44 7.01 -0.49
N VAL A 2 -16.65 7.73 0.30
CA VAL A 2 -17.16 8.71 1.27
C VAL A 2 -18.01 9.79 0.61
N ARG A 3 -17.56 10.33 -0.53
CA ARG A 3 -18.31 11.39 -1.26
C ARG A 3 -19.43 10.84 -2.15
N ASN A 4 -19.31 9.62 -2.65
CA ASN A 4 -20.26 9.00 -3.59
C ASN A 4 -20.46 7.51 -3.27
N PRO A 5 -21.06 7.15 -2.13
CA PRO A 5 -21.14 5.75 -1.68
C PRO A 5 -21.99 4.87 -2.63
N GLY A 6 -22.96 5.43 -3.33
CA GLY A 6 -23.84 4.68 -4.23
C GLY A 6 -23.19 4.18 -5.52
N TYR A 7 -21.97 4.63 -5.84
CA TYR A 7 -21.25 4.22 -7.05
C TYR A 7 -20.20 3.13 -6.81
N ILE A 8 -19.92 2.80 -5.53
CA ILE A 8 -18.86 1.87 -5.15
C ILE A 8 -19.49 0.76 -4.30
N SER A 9 -19.40 -0.46 -4.74
CA SER A 9 -19.93 -1.64 -4.04
C SER A 9 -18.95 -2.20 -3.01
N SER A 10 -17.66 -2.11 -3.26
CA SER A 10 -16.61 -2.57 -2.35
C SER A 10 -15.28 -1.88 -2.64
N ILE A 11 -14.35 -1.94 -1.68
CA ILE A 11 -12.99 -1.38 -1.80
C ILE A 11 -11.97 -2.45 -1.41
N THR A 12 -10.88 -2.57 -2.17
CA THR A 12 -9.68 -3.29 -1.74
C THR A 12 -8.53 -2.31 -1.56
N LEU A 13 -7.95 -2.28 -0.36
CA LEU A 13 -6.79 -1.47 -0.03
C LEU A 13 -5.58 -2.37 0.23
N VAL A 14 -4.44 -2.00 -0.36
CA VAL A 14 -3.19 -2.75 -0.20
C VAL A 14 -2.19 -1.90 0.57
N ASN A 15 -1.75 -2.41 1.71
CA ASN A 15 -0.81 -1.75 2.61
C ASN A 15 -1.19 -0.27 2.92
N PRO A 16 -2.43 0.01 3.33
CA PRO A 16 -2.82 1.37 3.69
C PRO A 16 -2.09 1.84 4.95
N THR A 17 -1.97 3.17 5.09
CA THR A 17 -1.43 3.81 6.30
C THR A 17 -2.31 4.98 6.69
N SER A 18 -2.45 5.22 7.99
CA SER A 18 -3.09 6.42 8.57
C SER A 18 -2.07 7.45 9.06
N ILE A 19 -0.77 7.21 8.87
CA ILE A 19 0.26 8.15 9.31
C ILE A 19 0.23 9.39 8.41
N GLU A 20 -0.01 10.52 9.06
CA GLU A 20 -0.13 11.82 8.43
C GLU A 20 1.24 12.48 8.26
N GLY A 21 1.38 13.28 7.20
CA GLY A 21 2.49 14.19 7.01
C GLY A 21 3.80 13.57 6.52
N GLU A 22 3.94 12.25 6.48
CA GLU A 22 5.15 11.57 5.99
C GLU A 22 4.81 10.50 4.94
N LEU A 23 5.46 10.57 3.79
CA LEU A 23 5.32 9.51 2.79
C LEU A 23 6.03 8.22 3.24
N PRO A 24 5.52 7.03 2.86
CA PRO A 24 6.17 5.75 3.15
C PRO A 24 7.62 5.66 2.67
N GLU A 25 7.95 6.32 1.55
CA GLU A 25 9.30 6.43 1.01
C GLU A 25 10.23 7.25 1.91
N GLU A 26 9.75 8.38 2.40
CA GLU A 26 10.51 9.26 3.31
C GLU A 26 10.82 8.53 4.62
N ARG A 27 9.85 7.78 5.14
CA ARG A 27 10.02 6.94 6.33
C ARG A 27 11.06 5.85 6.10
N LEU A 28 11.00 5.16 4.96
CA LEU A 28 11.98 4.13 4.61
C LEU A 28 13.38 4.72 4.48
N PHE A 29 13.52 5.88 3.81
CA PHE A 29 14.78 6.60 3.73
C PHE A 29 15.29 6.98 5.12
N ARG A 30 14.47 7.57 5.97
CA ARG A 30 14.84 7.97 7.34
C ARG A 30 15.31 6.77 8.16
N LYS A 31 14.63 5.63 8.05
CA LYS A 31 15.01 4.37 8.74
C LYS A 31 16.45 3.96 8.41
N TYR A 32 16.88 4.16 7.17
CA TYR A 32 18.20 3.75 6.69
C TYR A 32 19.18 4.90 6.47
N ALA A 33 18.81 6.13 6.78
CA ALA A 33 19.63 7.33 6.53
C ALA A 33 21.04 7.23 7.13
N HIS A 34 21.18 6.64 8.33
CA HIS A 34 22.48 6.44 8.97
C HIS A 34 23.45 5.62 8.12
N LYS A 35 22.92 4.76 7.23
CA LYS A 35 23.69 3.87 6.37
C LYS A 35 23.90 4.43 4.97
N ILE A 36 22.88 5.08 4.41
CA ILE A 36 22.84 5.38 2.97
C ILE A 36 22.99 6.85 2.63
N ARG A 37 22.86 7.79 3.58
CA ARG A 37 22.86 9.24 3.34
C ARG A 37 24.07 9.78 2.55
N ASN A 38 25.21 9.08 2.63
CA ASN A 38 26.45 9.49 1.97
C ASN A 38 26.68 8.72 0.67
N TRP A 39 25.71 7.90 0.21
CA TRP A 39 25.82 7.18 -1.04
C TRP A 39 25.32 8.05 -2.19
N GLU A 40 25.75 7.72 -3.42
CA GLU A 40 25.18 8.30 -4.63
C GLU A 40 23.69 7.93 -4.75
N ASP A 41 22.89 8.81 -5.35
CA ASP A 41 21.42 8.68 -5.43
C ASP A 41 21.00 7.33 -6.05
N ASP A 42 21.61 6.94 -7.16
CA ASP A 42 21.35 5.64 -7.80
C ASP A 42 21.57 4.44 -6.88
N LYS A 43 22.57 4.52 -6.01
CA LYS A 43 22.89 3.46 -5.06
C LYS A 43 21.90 3.43 -3.91
N GLN A 44 21.48 4.61 -3.46
CA GLN A 44 20.42 4.75 -2.45
C GLN A 44 19.11 4.14 -2.96
N GLU A 45 18.69 4.54 -4.16
CA GLU A 45 17.47 4.06 -4.79
C GLU A 45 17.46 2.54 -4.95
N LYS A 46 18.52 1.96 -5.53
CA LYS A 46 18.67 0.50 -5.66
C LYS A 46 18.64 -0.23 -4.33
N PHE A 47 19.13 0.39 -3.26
CA PHE A 47 19.07 -0.20 -1.93
C PHE A 47 17.65 -0.17 -1.36
N LEU A 48 16.93 0.92 -1.53
CA LEU A 48 15.55 1.10 -1.06
C LEU A 48 14.57 0.25 -1.88
N ASP A 49 14.76 0.15 -3.19
CA ASP A 49 13.93 -0.65 -4.08
C ASP A 49 13.91 -2.14 -3.73
N LYS A 50 15.04 -2.69 -3.32
CA LYS A 50 15.08 -4.09 -2.88
C LYS A 50 14.18 -4.39 -1.69
N ARG A 51 13.79 -3.36 -0.92
CA ARG A 51 12.92 -3.47 0.26
C ARG A 51 11.44 -3.37 -0.05
N ARG A 52 11.10 -3.11 -1.31
CA ARG A 52 9.72 -3.19 -1.79
C ARG A 52 9.22 -4.62 -1.86
N TYR A 53 10.14 -5.61 -1.91
CA TYR A 53 9.81 -7.01 -2.09
C TYR A 53 10.38 -7.87 -0.97
N TYR A 54 9.63 -8.86 -0.53
CA TYR A 54 10.08 -9.84 0.46
C TYR A 54 11.25 -10.69 -0.07
N LYS A 55 11.12 -11.21 -1.31
CA LYS A 55 12.14 -12.03 -1.97
C LYS A 55 12.39 -11.55 -3.39
N ALA A 56 12.90 -10.34 -3.54
CA ALA A 56 13.12 -9.70 -4.84
C ALA A 56 13.83 -10.58 -5.90
N ARG A 57 14.73 -11.47 -5.50
CA ARG A 57 15.44 -12.39 -6.40
C ARG A 57 14.55 -13.51 -6.98
N LYS A 58 13.42 -13.82 -6.32
CA LYS A 58 12.48 -14.88 -6.73
C LYS A 58 11.30 -14.31 -7.54
N MET A 59 11.24 -12.99 -7.65
CA MET A 59 10.18 -12.32 -8.36
C MET A 59 10.22 -12.62 -9.85
N ASN A 60 9.04 -12.78 -10.45
CA ASN A 60 8.90 -12.77 -11.90
C ASN A 60 9.40 -11.42 -12.44
N LYS A 61 10.45 -11.46 -13.28
CA LYS A 61 11.09 -10.25 -13.83
C LYS A 61 10.11 -9.36 -14.60
N PHE A 62 9.16 -9.98 -15.31
CA PHE A 62 8.14 -9.24 -16.07
C PHE A 62 7.21 -8.46 -15.13
N LEU A 63 6.65 -9.12 -14.11
CA LEU A 63 5.76 -8.48 -13.14
C LEU A 63 6.47 -7.37 -12.37
N LYS A 64 7.72 -7.62 -11.96
CA LYS A 64 8.54 -6.58 -11.33
C LYS A 64 8.73 -5.38 -12.25
N HIS A 65 9.06 -5.61 -13.52
CA HIS A 65 9.22 -4.52 -14.49
C HIS A 65 7.92 -3.72 -14.68
N VAL A 66 6.78 -4.38 -14.77
CA VAL A 66 5.47 -3.71 -14.88
C VAL A 66 5.19 -2.81 -13.67
N VAL A 67 5.44 -3.31 -12.46
CA VAL A 67 5.24 -2.51 -11.23
C VAL A 67 6.21 -1.33 -11.19
N ASP A 68 7.49 -1.57 -11.43
CA ASP A 68 8.52 -0.52 -11.39
C ASP A 68 8.25 0.58 -12.45
N THR A 69 7.79 0.21 -13.63
CA THR A 69 7.48 1.16 -14.71
C THR A 69 6.23 1.99 -14.41
N ASN A 70 5.21 1.39 -13.82
CA ASN A 70 3.94 2.07 -13.51
C ASN A 70 4.00 2.89 -12.21
N SER A 71 5.07 2.80 -11.45
CA SER A 71 5.25 3.58 -10.20
C SER A 71 6.06 4.86 -10.38
N ILE A 72 6.35 5.25 -11.62
CA ILE A 72 7.04 6.51 -11.91
C ILE A 72 6.05 7.65 -11.80
N SER A 73 6.28 8.54 -10.84
CA SER A 73 5.49 9.77 -10.64
C SER A 73 6.34 10.99 -10.93
N THR A 74 5.73 12.03 -11.46
CA THR A 74 6.38 13.33 -11.64
C THR A 74 6.59 14.01 -10.28
N LYS A 75 7.47 15.02 -10.23
CA LYS A 75 7.68 15.82 -9.01
C LYS A 75 6.40 16.54 -8.57
N GLU A 76 5.60 16.98 -9.54
CA GLU A 76 4.32 17.66 -9.33
C GLU A 76 3.29 16.71 -8.71
N GLU A 77 3.19 15.47 -9.22
CA GLU A 77 2.30 14.45 -8.66
C GLU A 77 2.71 14.07 -7.23
N ILE A 78 4.00 13.88 -6.98
CA ILE A 78 4.52 13.60 -5.62
C ILE A 78 4.19 14.77 -4.68
N GLN A 79 4.36 16.02 -5.13
CA GLN A 79 4.04 17.18 -4.32
C GLN A 79 2.54 17.28 -4.03
N ALA A 80 1.69 17.04 -5.03
CA ALA A 80 0.23 17.03 -4.86
C ALA A 80 -0.21 15.98 -3.83
N VAL A 81 0.37 14.78 -3.86
CA VAL A 81 0.12 13.75 -2.84
C VAL A 81 0.56 14.21 -1.45
N LYS A 82 1.76 14.81 -1.33
CA LYS A 82 2.25 15.36 -0.05
C LYS A 82 1.31 16.43 0.53
N ASP A 83 0.79 17.29 -0.31
CA ASP A 83 -0.10 18.38 0.11
C ASP A 83 -1.44 17.81 0.63
N VAL A 84 -1.98 16.78 0.00
CA VAL A 84 -3.17 16.06 0.49
C VAL A 84 -2.89 15.42 1.86
N PHE A 85 -1.77 14.73 2.02
CA PHE A 85 -1.39 14.12 3.31
C PHE A 85 -1.21 15.14 4.44
N LYS A 86 -0.90 16.40 4.11
CA LYS A 86 -0.76 17.47 5.11
C LYS A 86 -2.07 18.17 5.42
N SER A 87 -3.02 18.17 4.50
CA SER A 87 -4.23 19.00 4.58
C SER A 87 -5.45 18.30 5.14
N GLU A 88 -5.53 16.98 5.03
CA GLU A 88 -6.69 16.21 5.46
C GLU A 88 -6.29 15.15 6.48
N GLY A 89 -7.03 15.05 7.57
CA GLY A 89 -6.90 13.97 8.55
C GLY A 89 -7.31 12.64 7.90
N ILE A 90 -6.36 11.90 7.35
CA ILE A 90 -6.60 10.64 6.61
C ILE A 90 -7.29 9.62 7.52
N ALA A 91 -6.94 9.56 8.79
CA ALA A 91 -7.58 8.69 9.76
C ALA A 91 -9.10 8.96 9.86
N ASP A 92 -9.51 10.23 9.79
CA ASP A 92 -10.94 10.57 9.82
C ASP A 92 -11.66 10.17 8.54
N VAL A 93 -10.98 10.22 7.39
CA VAL A 93 -11.56 9.73 6.12
C VAL A 93 -11.90 8.23 6.22
N PHE A 94 -11.02 7.42 6.82
CA PHE A 94 -11.28 5.99 6.98
C PHE A 94 -12.48 5.69 7.86
N LYS A 95 -12.73 6.45 8.91
CA LYS A 95 -13.92 6.31 9.79
C LYS A 95 -15.25 6.51 9.05
N HIS A 96 -15.23 7.26 7.95
CA HIS A 96 -16.41 7.53 7.13
C HIS A 96 -16.59 6.57 5.96
N VAL A 97 -15.74 5.56 5.80
CA VAL A 97 -15.91 4.52 4.78
C VAL A 97 -17.03 3.58 5.21
N GLN A 98 -18.13 3.56 4.44
CA GLN A 98 -19.34 2.79 4.73
C GLN A 98 -19.48 1.53 3.87
N VAL A 99 -18.71 1.42 2.79
CA VAL A 99 -18.77 0.25 1.91
C VAL A 99 -17.87 -0.87 2.42
N PRO A 100 -18.22 -2.14 2.15
CA PRO A 100 -17.38 -3.27 2.48
C PRO A 100 -15.94 -3.07 1.96
N THR A 101 -14.98 -3.27 2.83
CA THR A 101 -13.57 -3.00 2.52
C THR A 101 -12.72 -4.23 2.86
N LEU A 102 -11.91 -4.68 1.91
CA LEU A 102 -10.85 -5.65 2.12
C LEU A 102 -9.53 -4.91 2.29
N ILE A 103 -8.83 -5.13 3.38
CA ILE A 103 -7.45 -4.65 3.56
C ILE A 103 -6.50 -5.85 3.49
N VAL A 104 -5.50 -5.72 2.63
CA VAL A 104 -4.42 -6.69 2.47
C VAL A 104 -3.10 -6.06 2.86
N ALA A 105 -2.35 -6.71 3.75
CA ALA A 105 -1.03 -6.24 4.18
C ALA A 105 0.04 -7.33 4.00
N GLY A 106 1.22 -6.95 3.52
CA GLY A 106 2.37 -7.84 3.50
C GLY A 106 3.06 -7.89 4.87
N GLU A 107 3.32 -9.10 5.37
CA GLU A 107 3.98 -9.33 6.68
C GLU A 107 5.35 -8.65 6.78
N HIS A 108 6.06 -8.57 5.65
CA HIS A 108 7.41 -8.01 5.58
C HIS A 108 7.45 -6.56 5.06
N GLY A 109 6.34 -5.83 5.17
CA GLY A 109 6.25 -4.43 4.75
C GLY A 109 7.16 -3.52 5.59
N GLU A 110 8.16 -2.90 4.93
CA GLU A 110 9.03 -1.93 5.61
C GLU A 110 8.59 -0.48 5.40
N ARG A 111 7.76 -0.22 4.40
CA ARG A 111 7.17 1.11 4.12
C ARG A 111 5.92 1.34 4.96
N THR A 112 5.03 0.36 4.96
CA THR A 112 3.84 0.29 5.79
C THR A 112 3.86 -1.05 6.49
N THR A 113 3.78 -1.05 7.81
CA THR A 113 3.77 -2.26 8.61
C THR A 113 2.37 -2.87 8.66
N THR A 114 2.28 -4.17 8.97
CA THR A 114 1.01 -4.84 9.21
C THR A 114 0.23 -4.18 10.35
N LEU A 115 0.93 -3.65 11.36
CA LEU A 115 0.30 -2.93 12.47
C LEU A 115 -0.42 -1.67 11.98
N GLU A 116 0.23 -0.85 11.16
CA GLU A 116 -0.37 0.36 10.58
C GLU A 116 -1.56 0.04 9.68
N ALA A 117 -1.46 -1.00 8.85
CA ALA A 117 -2.58 -1.45 8.04
C ALA A 117 -3.75 -1.96 8.90
N LYS A 118 -3.45 -2.62 10.03
CA LYS A 118 -4.45 -3.05 11.01
C LYS A 118 -5.12 -1.86 11.70
N GLU A 119 -4.38 -0.83 12.06
CA GLU A 119 -4.94 0.41 12.59
C GLU A 119 -5.94 1.04 11.63
N VAL A 120 -5.64 1.06 10.32
CA VAL A 120 -6.61 1.51 9.30
C VAL A 120 -7.83 0.59 9.25
N ALA A 121 -7.64 -0.73 9.32
CA ALA A 121 -8.75 -1.68 9.33
C ALA A 121 -9.69 -1.46 10.51
N ASP A 122 -9.15 -1.14 11.67
CA ASP A 122 -9.92 -0.88 12.90
C ASP A 122 -10.73 0.43 12.86
N LEU A 123 -10.40 1.35 11.94
CA LEU A 123 -11.17 2.57 11.69
C LEU A 123 -12.39 2.35 10.79
N ILE A 124 -12.41 1.28 9.99
CA ILE A 124 -13.44 1.02 8.97
C ILE A 124 -14.46 0.02 9.52
N GLN A 125 -15.73 0.41 9.54
CA GLN A 125 -16.80 -0.37 10.18
C GLN A 125 -17.00 -1.76 9.56
N HIS A 126 -16.88 -1.90 8.24
CA HIS A 126 -17.08 -3.14 7.50
C HIS A 126 -15.78 -3.55 6.80
N CYS A 127 -14.82 -4.04 7.57
CA CYS A 127 -13.48 -4.34 7.06
C CYS A 127 -13.10 -5.82 7.31
N GLU A 128 -12.64 -6.48 6.25
CA GLU A 128 -11.88 -7.72 6.30
C GLU A 128 -10.39 -7.39 6.22
N PHE A 129 -9.57 -8.01 7.09
CA PHE A 129 -8.13 -7.75 7.14
C PHE A 129 -7.34 -9.03 6.99
N ASN A 130 -6.52 -9.12 5.94
CA ASN A 130 -5.71 -10.29 5.62
C ASN A 130 -4.22 -9.94 5.55
N VAL A 131 -3.39 -10.78 6.17
CA VAL A 131 -1.93 -10.64 6.18
C VAL A 131 -1.31 -11.70 5.28
N TYR A 132 -0.48 -11.27 4.35
CA TYR A 132 0.23 -12.08 3.37
C TYR A 132 1.65 -12.36 3.86
N GLN A 133 1.90 -13.61 4.26
CA GLN A 133 3.11 -14.00 4.99
C GLN A 133 4.40 -13.96 4.18
N HIS A 134 4.29 -13.97 2.85
CA HIS A 134 5.43 -14.00 1.94
C HIS A 134 5.50 -12.75 1.06
N SER A 135 4.92 -11.65 1.52
CA SER A 135 4.84 -10.39 0.79
C SER A 135 5.37 -9.22 1.61
N SER A 136 5.80 -8.19 0.89
CA SER A 136 6.14 -6.88 1.42
C SER A 136 5.14 -5.83 0.89
N VAL A 137 5.58 -4.89 0.02
CA VAL A 137 4.72 -3.80 -0.48
C VAL A 137 3.69 -4.27 -1.49
N TYR A 138 3.97 -5.35 -2.24
CA TYR A 138 3.19 -5.77 -3.39
C TYR A 138 2.62 -7.21 -3.27
N PRO A 139 1.69 -7.48 -2.34
CA PRO A 139 1.07 -8.81 -2.19
C PRO A 139 0.46 -9.33 -3.49
N PHE A 140 -0.14 -8.45 -4.30
CA PHE A 140 -0.72 -8.79 -5.60
C PHE A 140 0.28 -9.28 -6.65
N VAL A 141 1.59 -9.09 -6.41
CA VAL A 141 2.68 -9.59 -7.25
C VAL A 141 3.38 -10.78 -6.60
N GLU A 142 3.61 -10.71 -5.28
CA GLU A 142 4.42 -11.70 -4.55
C GLU A 142 3.63 -12.96 -4.20
N GLU A 143 2.33 -12.82 -3.90
CA GLU A 143 1.38 -13.91 -3.62
C GLU A 143 0.15 -13.79 -4.53
N GLN A 144 0.41 -13.65 -5.85
CA GLN A 144 -0.59 -13.32 -6.87
C GLN A 144 -1.81 -14.24 -6.85
N ALA A 145 -1.61 -15.55 -6.74
CA ALA A 145 -2.70 -16.53 -6.79
C ALA A 145 -3.68 -16.31 -5.63
N GLN A 146 -3.17 -16.16 -4.41
CA GLN A 146 -3.96 -15.88 -3.22
C GLN A 146 -4.68 -14.54 -3.35
N PHE A 147 -3.95 -13.49 -3.72
CA PHE A 147 -4.53 -12.15 -3.89
C PHE A 147 -5.67 -12.13 -4.92
N THR A 148 -5.46 -12.76 -6.08
CA THR A 148 -6.48 -12.83 -7.13
C THR A 148 -7.72 -13.56 -6.64
N GLN A 149 -7.55 -14.69 -5.97
CA GLN A 149 -8.68 -15.48 -5.46
C GLN A 149 -9.47 -14.71 -4.39
N GLU A 150 -8.79 -14.15 -3.40
CA GLU A 150 -9.45 -13.44 -2.29
C GLU A 150 -10.14 -12.16 -2.79
N SER A 151 -9.45 -11.34 -3.60
CA SER A 151 -10.04 -10.12 -4.15
C SER A 151 -11.24 -10.40 -5.05
N THR A 152 -11.17 -11.45 -5.89
CA THR A 152 -12.28 -11.84 -6.75
C THR A 152 -13.48 -12.31 -5.93
N ASN A 153 -13.27 -13.14 -4.93
CA ASN A 153 -14.33 -13.61 -4.04
C ASN A 153 -14.99 -12.45 -3.30
N PHE A 154 -14.18 -11.54 -2.78
CA PHE A 154 -14.66 -10.33 -2.09
C PHE A 154 -15.50 -9.44 -3.01
N ILE A 155 -15.01 -9.16 -4.23
CA ILE A 155 -15.76 -8.37 -5.21
C ILE A 155 -17.09 -9.03 -5.55
N HIS A 156 -17.12 -10.35 -5.80
CA HIS A 156 -18.35 -11.08 -6.13
C HIS A 156 -19.35 -11.10 -4.98
N GLN A 157 -18.88 -11.17 -3.74
CA GLN A 157 -19.75 -11.14 -2.54
C GLN A 157 -20.56 -9.85 -2.45
N TYR A 158 -19.99 -8.73 -2.87
CA TYR A 158 -20.58 -7.39 -2.76
C TYR A 158 -20.97 -6.79 -4.12
N ALA A 159 -20.89 -7.54 -5.20
CA ALA A 159 -21.36 -7.08 -6.51
C ALA A 159 -22.87 -6.82 -6.48
N PRO A 160 -23.37 -5.77 -7.14
CA PRO A 160 -24.80 -5.56 -7.33
C PRO A 160 -25.41 -6.75 -8.05
N LYS A 161 -26.55 -7.24 -7.55
CA LYS A 161 -27.35 -8.29 -8.19
C LYS A 161 -28.16 -7.73 -9.35
#